data_8a59c22efce0715b99af2b5fdf87a0ac
#
_entry.id   8a59c22efce0715b99af2b5fdf87a0ac
#
_cell.length_a   1.000
_cell.length_b   1.000
_cell.length_c   1.000
_cell.angle_alpha   90.00
_cell.angle_beta   90.00
_cell.angle_gamma   90.00
#
_symmetry.space_group_name_H-M   'P 1'
#
loop_
_entity.id
_entity.type
_entity.pdbx_description
1 polymer ?
#
loop_
_entity_poly.entity_id
_entity_poly.type
_entity_poly.pdbx_seq_one_letter_code
_entity_poly.pdbx_strand_id
1 'polypeptide(L)'
;MPSYSIIENFEVHKNNRFLEIAESLKPELRHKEIKAAKEIMVGKDRQMRTVITEEYPIENLYAKSLKRDDTVFVDFGDHAVGYVTLELSKTGSHQDAPVYFYLKFGERLEEMTDKTADYDGWLSRGWIQEEYIHVDVLPAKVKLPRRYSFRYMELRVIDTSAKFQLKINGISCDTVSAVDMESVKPVDFGDPLLNQIDLVSRKTLKECMQDVFEDGPKRDRRMWLGDLRLQARANYYTFKNYDLAKRCMYIFAGLLFNEGKLSACVFTEPEMEPDDTYLLDYALFFSSVLLDYYEATDDLETLRDLYDVAIDQIRIAMTQLNEKNVVEDLGDAFWCFLDWGDGLNLSLIHISEPTRLDVIS
;
A
#
# COMPACT_ATOMS: atom_id res chain seq x y z
N MET A 1 12.67 -3.76 -20.40
CA MET A 1 11.33 -3.49 -19.88
C MET A 1 10.58 -4.80 -19.95
N PRO A 2 9.92 -5.26 -18.89
CA PRO A 2 9.01 -6.38 -19.03
C PRO A 2 7.97 -6.01 -20.07
N SER A 3 7.80 -6.84 -21.08
CA SER A 3 6.70 -6.69 -22.04
C SER A 3 5.43 -7.09 -21.32
N TYR A 4 4.64 -6.12 -20.88
CA TYR A 4 3.27 -6.41 -20.45
C TYR A 4 2.52 -6.88 -21.69
N SER A 5 2.02 -8.11 -21.67
CA SER A 5 1.06 -8.55 -22.67
C SER A 5 -0.26 -7.83 -22.41
N ILE A 6 -0.58 -6.85 -23.22
CA ILE A 6 -1.92 -6.26 -23.22
C ILE A 6 -2.85 -7.37 -23.76
N ILE A 7 -3.83 -7.77 -22.96
CA ILE A 7 -4.82 -8.74 -23.37
C ILE A 7 -5.71 -8.07 -24.44
N GLU A 8 -5.54 -8.49 -25.70
CA GLU A 8 -6.44 -8.05 -26.76
C GLU A 8 -7.86 -8.57 -26.49
N ASN A 9 -8.88 -7.74 -26.64
CA ASN A 9 -10.29 -8.05 -26.37
C ASN A 9 -10.55 -8.39 -24.88
N PHE A 10 -10.20 -7.51 -23.97
CA PHE A 10 -10.50 -7.61 -22.56
C PHE A 10 -11.98 -7.31 -22.30
N GLU A 11 -12.76 -8.37 -22.11
CA GLU A 11 -14.20 -8.29 -21.84
C GLU A 11 -14.49 -8.61 -20.38
N VAL A 12 -15.07 -7.66 -19.65
CA VAL A 12 -15.39 -7.80 -18.22
C VAL A 12 -16.81 -8.32 -18.04
N HIS A 13 -16.96 -9.37 -17.25
CA HIS A 13 -18.23 -9.95 -16.86
C HIS A 13 -18.54 -9.60 -15.39
N LYS A 14 -19.37 -8.58 -15.18
CA LYS A 14 -19.74 -8.13 -13.81
C LYS A 14 -20.88 -8.99 -13.24
N ASN A 15 -20.64 -9.59 -12.06
CA ASN A 15 -21.70 -10.20 -11.25
C ASN A 15 -22.19 -9.17 -10.22
N ASN A 16 -23.26 -8.47 -10.52
CA ASN A 16 -23.78 -7.40 -9.67
C ASN A 16 -24.16 -7.89 -8.27
N ARG A 17 -24.69 -9.12 -8.10
CA ARG A 17 -24.99 -9.67 -6.78
C ARG A 17 -23.72 -9.79 -5.92
N PHE A 18 -22.63 -10.25 -6.49
CA PHE A 18 -21.34 -10.35 -5.76
C PHE A 18 -20.80 -8.99 -5.41
N LEU A 19 -20.88 -8.03 -6.32
CA LEU A 19 -20.44 -6.65 -6.07
C LEU A 19 -21.29 -5.94 -5.01
N GLU A 20 -22.61 -6.19 -4.98
CA GLU A 20 -23.51 -5.68 -3.95
C GLU A 20 -23.17 -6.27 -2.56
N ILE A 21 -22.90 -7.58 -2.48
CA ILE A 21 -22.41 -8.21 -1.24
C ILE A 21 -21.09 -7.56 -0.81
N ALA A 22 -20.14 -7.42 -1.72
CA ALA A 22 -18.86 -6.78 -1.44
C ALA A 22 -19.03 -5.33 -0.93
N GLU A 23 -19.94 -4.57 -1.55
CA GLU A 23 -20.18 -3.19 -1.11
C GLU A 23 -20.81 -3.12 0.28
N SER A 24 -21.71 -4.05 0.61
CA SER A 24 -22.31 -4.14 1.95
C SER A 24 -21.31 -4.47 3.06
N LEU A 25 -20.15 -5.05 2.70
CA LEU A 25 -19.05 -5.42 3.59
C LEU A 25 -17.92 -4.37 3.61
N LYS A 26 -18.10 -3.23 2.94
CA LYS A 26 -17.12 -2.16 2.95
C LYS A 26 -16.92 -1.67 4.39
N PRO A 27 -15.68 -1.70 4.93
CA PRO A 27 -15.45 -1.31 6.30
C PRO A 27 -15.60 0.20 6.49
N GLU A 28 -16.09 0.61 7.66
CA GLU A 28 -15.89 1.98 8.12
C GLU A 28 -14.47 2.12 8.65
N LEU A 29 -13.66 2.97 7.98
CA LEU A 29 -12.28 3.17 8.39
C LEU A 29 -12.21 3.88 9.75
N ARG A 30 -11.33 3.38 10.60
CA ARG A 30 -11.00 3.97 11.89
C ARG A 30 -10.00 5.09 11.70
N HIS A 31 -10.24 6.20 12.39
CA HIS A 31 -9.42 7.39 12.36
C HIS A 31 -8.72 7.59 13.70
N LYS A 32 -7.41 7.87 13.66
CA LYS A 32 -6.63 8.19 14.86
C LYS A 32 -5.65 9.31 14.55
N GLU A 33 -5.82 10.45 15.23
CA GLU A 33 -4.88 11.55 15.09
C GLU A 33 -3.57 11.22 15.82
N ILE A 34 -2.45 11.33 15.13
CA ILE A 34 -1.11 11.36 15.69
C ILE A 34 -0.43 12.69 15.37
N LYS A 35 0.51 13.09 16.21
CA LYS A 35 1.27 14.34 16.03
C LYS A 35 2.72 14.03 15.72
N ALA A 36 3.36 14.92 15.00
CA ALA A 36 4.81 14.90 14.84
C ALA A 36 5.50 14.85 16.21
N ALA A 37 6.49 13.99 16.35
CA ALA A 37 7.13 13.74 17.65
C ALA A 37 8.39 14.55 17.84
N LYS A 38 9.23 14.67 16.79
CA LYS A 38 10.54 15.30 16.89
C LYS A 38 10.87 16.13 15.67
N GLU A 39 11.62 17.20 15.88
CA GLU A 39 12.46 17.80 14.85
C GLU A 39 13.78 17.04 14.80
N ILE A 40 14.26 16.66 13.61
CA ILE A 40 15.52 15.94 13.44
C ILE A 40 16.46 16.67 12.50
N MET A 41 17.75 16.46 12.70
CA MET A 41 18.79 16.84 11.74
C MET A 41 19.27 15.61 11.00
N VAL A 42 19.24 15.67 9.67
CA VAL A 42 19.64 14.54 8.81
C VAL A 42 21.02 14.82 8.23
N GLY A 43 21.89 13.84 8.31
CA GLY A 43 23.26 13.93 7.79
C GLY A 43 23.79 12.59 7.30
N LYS A 44 25.09 12.56 7.00
CA LYS A 44 25.79 11.33 6.61
C LYS A 44 26.81 10.95 7.67
N ASP A 45 26.89 9.65 7.98
CA ASP A 45 27.95 9.11 8.84
C ASP A 45 29.27 8.92 8.05
N ARG A 46 30.29 8.35 8.73
CA ARG A 46 31.61 8.10 8.13
C ARG A 46 31.56 7.08 6.98
N GLN A 47 30.52 6.25 6.91
CA GLN A 47 30.27 5.28 5.84
C GLN A 47 29.28 5.81 4.78
N MET A 48 29.00 7.11 4.78
CA MET A 48 28.07 7.78 3.87
C MET A 48 26.61 7.29 3.99
N ARG A 49 26.24 6.61 5.08
CA ARG A 49 24.86 6.24 5.36
C ARG A 49 24.10 7.44 5.91
N THR A 50 22.86 7.60 5.53
CA THR A 50 21.97 8.63 6.09
C THR A 50 21.66 8.30 7.54
N VAL A 51 21.84 9.26 8.43
CA VAL A 51 21.63 9.10 9.87
C VAL A 51 20.99 10.36 10.45
N ILE A 52 20.30 10.20 11.59
CA ILE A 52 19.90 11.32 12.43
C ILE A 52 21.15 11.75 13.20
N THR A 53 21.60 12.99 12.98
CA THR A 53 22.77 13.55 13.67
C THR A 53 22.38 14.21 14.98
N GLU A 54 21.21 14.83 15.04
CA GLU A 54 20.65 15.47 16.23
C GLU A 54 19.12 15.34 16.21
N GLU A 55 18.52 15.29 17.39
CA GLU A 55 17.07 15.28 17.53
C GLU A 55 16.64 16.22 18.66
N TYR A 56 15.50 16.87 18.46
CA TYR A 56 14.91 17.82 19.39
C TYR A 56 13.40 17.54 19.57
N PRO A 57 12.82 17.91 20.71
CA PRO A 57 11.35 17.93 20.84
C PRO A 57 10.73 18.78 19.71
N ILE A 58 9.56 18.39 19.24
CA ILE A 58 8.91 19.08 18.11
C ILE A 58 8.60 20.56 18.39
N GLU A 59 8.47 20.93 19.68
CA GLU A 59 8.26 22.29 20.15
C GLU A 59 9.41 23.22 19.72
N ASN A 60 10.61 22.67 19.53
CA ASN A 60 11.76 23.42 19.01
C ASN A 60 11.47 23.95 17.59
N LEU A 61 10.88 23.14 16.73
CA LEU A 61 10.42 23.56 15.40
C LEU A 61 9.31 24.61 15.50
N TYR A 62 8.34 24.40 16.39
CA TYR A 62 7.21 25.32 16.56
C TYR A 62 7.62 26.69 17.13
N ALA A 63 8.78 26.79 17.74
CA ALA A 63 9.35 28.05 18.21
C ALA A 63 10.03 28.86 17.08
N LYS A 64 10.39 28.21 15.96
CA LYS A 64 11.13 28.82 14.84
C LYS A 64 10.20 29.63 13.92
N SER A 65 10.82 30.55 13.20
CA SER A 65 10.25 31.22 12.03
C SER A 65 11.13 30.87 10.83
N LEU A 66 10.54 30.34 9.79
CA LEU A 66 11.21 29.83 8.61
C LEU A 66 11.14 30.86 7.46
N LYS A 67 12.27 31.08 6.82
CA LYS A 67 12.42 31.96 5.66
C LYS A 67 12.75 31.15 4.41
N ARG A 68 12.89 31.80 3.28
CA ARG A 68 13.36 31.21 2.03
C ARG A 68 14.58 30.33 2.24
N ASP A 69 14.60 29.16 1.64
CA ASP A 69 15.63 28.12 1.66
C ASP A 69 15.79 27.35 2.99
N ASP A 70 15.06 27.73 4.04
CA ASP A 70 15.06 26.95 5.25
C ASP A 70 14.41 25.58 5.03
N THR A 71 15.09 24.53 5.50
CA THR A 71 14.64 23.14 5.44
C THR A 71 14.58 22.57 6.85
N VAL A 72 13.52 21.87 7.15
CA VAL A 72 13.32 21.16 8.42
C VAL A 72 12.89 19.73 8.14
N PHE A 73 13.35 18.82 9.01
CA PHE A 73 12.96 17.42 8.97
C PHE A 73 12.22 17.04 10.25
N VAL A 74 11.23 16.22 10.10
CA VAL A 74 10.34 15.80 11.18
C VAL A 74 10.26 14.29 11.22
N ASP A 75 10.36 13.70 12.43
CA ASP A 75 10.08 12.29 12.70
C ASP A 75 8.75 12.20 13.47
N PHE A 76 7.82 11.39 12.96
CA PHE A 76 6.57 11.08 13.64
C PHE A 76 6.71 10.03 14.75
N GLY A 77 7.95 9.48 14.90
CA GLY A 77 8.29 8.47 15.91
C GLY A 77 7.95 7.05 15.47
N ASP A 78 6.98 6.90 14.59
CA ASP A 78 6.55 5.62 14.04
C ASP A 78 6.00 5.79 12.62
N HIS A 79 5.88 4.69 11.89
CA HIS A 79 5.26 4.69 10.56
C HIS A 79 3.77 4.99 10.65
N ALA A 80 3.25 5.72 9.68
CA ALA A 80 1.87 6.18 9.60
C ALA A 80 1.32 6.08 8.18
N VAL A 81 0.05 5.70 8.07
CA VAL A 81 -0.72 5.76 6.83
C VAL A 81 -1.94 6.64 7.07
N GLY A 82 -2.01 7.79 6.40
CA GLY A 82 -3.09 8.75 6.67
C GLY A 82 -2.96 10.09 5.95
N TYR A 83 -3.73 11.06 6.42
CA TYR A 83 -3.87 12.39 5.82
C TYR A 83 -3.18 13.43 6.72
N VAL A 84 -2.19 14.13 6.17
CA VAL A 84 -1.41 15.10 6.93
C VAL A 84 -2.08 16.47 6.93
N THR A 85 -2.02 17.13 8.08
CA THR A 85 -2.50 18.49 8.29
C THR A 85 -1.39 19.35 8.89
N LEU A 86 -1.18 20.53 8.31
CA LEU A 86 -0.26 21.54 8.79
C LEU A 86 -1.05 22.74 9.35
N GLU A 87 -0.74 23.16 10.55
CA GLU A 87 -1.22 24.42 11.14
C GLU A 87 -0.15 25.48 10.99
N LEU A 88 -0.43 26.48 10.17
CA LEU A 88 0.55 27.47 9.72
C LEU A 88 0.13 28.87 10.16
N SER A 89 1.10 29.68 10.49
CA SER A 89 0.97 31.11 10.72
C SER A 89 2.19 31.87 10.18
N LYS A 90 2.32 33.12 10.49
CA LYS A 90 3.47 33.94 10.11
C LYS A 90 3.96 34.78 11.27
N THR A 91 5.21 35.18 11.16
CA THR A 91 5.80 36.27 11.95
C THR A 91 6.22 37.41 11.03
N GLY A 92 6.36 38.61 11.56
CA GLY A 92 6.68 39.80 10.79
C GLY A 92 5.43 40.58 10.36
N SER A 93 5.49 41.25 9.21
CA SER A 93 4.46 42.15 8.73
C SER A 93 3.34 41.44 7.95
N HIS A 94 2.54 42.19 7.20
CA HIS A 94 1.48 41.65 6.36
C HIS A 94 2.04 40.74 5.28
N GLN A 95 1.30 39.65 5.01
CA GLN A 95 1.55 38.77 3.88
C GLN A 95 1.20 39.53 2.57
N ASP A 96 2.16 39.69 1.71
CA ASP A 96 2.03 40.41 0.42
C ASP A 96 2.24 39.48 -0.79
N ALA A 97 2.51 38.20 -0.53
CA ALA A 97 2.61 37.12 -1.51
C ALA A 97 2.29 35.80 -0.83
N PRO A 98 1.85 34.76 -1.57
CA PRO A 98 1.71 33.41 -1.03
C PRO A 98 3.03 32.92 -0.42
N VAL A 99 2.96 32.12 0.67
CA VAL A 99 4.09 31.31 1.04
C VAL A 99 4.14 30.08 0.13
N TYR A 100 5.32 29.76 -0.38
CA TYR A 100 5.56 28.63 -1.26
C TYR A 100 6.54 27.66 -0.61
N PHE A 101 6.11 26.42 -0.43
CA PHE A 101 6.93 25.39 0.22
C PHE A 101 6.75 24.03 -0.44
N TYR A 102 7.75 23.20 -0.25
CA TYR A 102 7.83 21.82 -0.69
C TYR A 102 7.72 20.89 0.51
N LEU A 103 7.03 19.78 0.33
CA LEU A 103 6.96 18.68 1.27
C LEU A 103 7.40 17.38 0.60
N LYS A 104 8.08 16.55 1.36
CA LYS A 104 8.40 15.18 0.97
C LYS A 104 8.16 14.24 2.15
N PHE A 105 7.58 13.08 1.85
CA PHE A 105 7.28 12.05 2.83
C PHE A 105 8.06 10.79 2.49
N GLY A 106 8.68 10.16 3.50
CA GLY A 106 9.43 8.93 3.35
C GLY A 106 9.22 7.97 4.52
N GLU A 107 9.31 6.70 4.23
CA GLU A 107 9.24 5.63 5.22
C GLU A 107 10.59 5.40 5.88
N ARG A 108 11.65 5.63 5.11
CA ARG A 108 13.03 5.48 5.54
C ARG A 108 13.76 6.82 5.52
N LEU A 109 14.74 6.95 6.41
CA LEU A 109 15.51 8.17 6.55
C LEU A 109 16.33 8.51 5.29
N GLU A 110 16.77 7.50 4.54
CA GLU A 110 17.53 7.67 3.30
C GLU A 110 16.72 8.47 2.27
N GLU A 111 15.42 8.28 2.22
CA GLU A 111 14.53 8.97 1.29
C GLU A 111 14.54 10.50 1.51
N MET A 112 14.88 10.96 2.71
CA MET A 112 14.97 12.39 3.01
C MET A 112 16.18 13.07 2.34
N THR A 113 17.20 12.31 1.95
CA THR A 113 18.39 12.83 1.26
C THR A 113 18.42 12.52 -0.23
N ASP A 114 17.58 11.60 -0.71
CA ASP A 114 17.48 11.26 -2.12
C ASP A 114 16.77 12.39 -2.89
N LYS A 115 17.26 12.69 -4.08
CA LYS A 115 16.64 13.68 -4.95
C LYS A 115 15.71 12.96 -5.93
N THR A 116 14.45 13.32 -5.92
CA THR A 116 13.46 12.77 -6.88
C THR A 116 13.86 13.02 -8.33
N ALA A 117 14.61 14.10 -8.58
CA ALA A 117 15.14 14.39 -9.93
C ALA A 117 16.12 13.31 -10.42
N ASP A 118 16.80 12.62 -9.50
CA ASP A 118 17.80 11.60 -9.82
C ASP A 118 17.17 10.18 -9.99
N TYR A 119 15.84 10.07 -9.81
CA TYR A 119 15.13 8.81 -10.01
C TYR A 119 15.11 8.43 -11.49
N ASP A 120 15.64 7.27 -11.82
CA ASP A 120 15.73 6.68 -13.17
C ASP A 120 15.04 5.32 -13.30
N GLY A 121 14.22 4.94 -12.29
CA GLY A 121 13.45 3.70 -12.32
C GLY A 121 12.41 3.66 -13.44
N TRP A 122 11.96 2.47 -13.79
CA TRP A 122 10.97 2.26 -14.88
C TRP A 122 9.55 2.72 -14.53
N LEU A 123 9.23 2.82 -13.23
CA LEU A 123 7.93 3.34 -12.77
C LEU A 123 7.86 4.86 -12.90
N SER A 124 6.65 5.39 -13.02
CA SER A 124 6.43 6.84 -12.96
C SER A 124 6.93 7.45 -11.64
N ARG A 125 7.64 8.58 -11.72
CA ARG A 125 8.00 9.35 -10.52
C ARG A 125 6.80 9.87 -9.72
N GLY A 126 5.61 9.85 -10.30
CA GLY A 126 4.37 10.29 -9.66
C GLY A 126 3.99 9.50 -8.40
N TRP A 127 4.56 8.30 -8.19
CA TRP A 127 4.36 7.53 -6.95
C TRP A 127 5.14 8.09 -5.76
N ILE A 128 6.22 8.87 -6.00
CA ILE A 128 7.00 9.49 -4.92
C ILE A 128 6.13 10.55 -4.24
N GLN A 129 6.12 10.52 -2.92
CA GLN A 129 5.22 11.32 -2.11
C GLN A 129 5.79 12.72 -1.88
N GLU A 130 5.57 13.59 -2.84
CA GLU A 130 6.00 15.00 -2.83
C GLU A 130 4.84 15.94 -3.12
N GLU A 131 4.87 17.13 -2.50
CA GLU A 131 3.89 18.19 -2.73
C GLU A 131 4.56 19.56 -2.84
N TYR A 132 4.06 20.38 -3.73
CA TYR A 132 4.41 21.80 -3.88
C TYR A 132 3.18 22.64 -3.57
N ILE A 133 3.23 23.44 -2.52
CA ILE A 133 2.04 24.08 -1.94
C ILE A 133 2.24 25.59 -1.86
N HIS A 134 1.23 26.33 -2.33
CA HIS A 134 1.09 27.76 -2.15
C HIS A 134 -0.03 28.04 -1.15
N VAL A 135 0.21 28.92 -0.18
CA VAL A 135 -0.80 29.36 0.79
C VAL A 135 -0.93 30.88 0.72
N ASP A 136 -2.05 31.31 0.18
CA ASP A 136 -2.32 32.74 -0.10
C ASP A 136 -2.57 33.56 1.17
N VAL A 137 -3.13 32.93 2.21
CA VAL A 137 -3.52 33.65 3.44
C VAL A 137 -3.07 32.85 4.66
N LEU A 138 -2.40 33.50 5.60
CA LEU A 138 -1.99 32.98 6.90
C LEU A 138 -2.67 33.80 8.03
N PRO A 139 -3.12 33.19 9.14
CA PRO A 139 -2.95 31.75 9.46
C PRO A 139 -3.84 30.84 8.65
N ALA A 140 -3.39 29.59 8.44
CA ALA A 140 -4.12 28.58 7.71
C ALA A 140 -3.97 27.17 8.33
N LYS A 141 -5.00 26.36 8.17
CA LYS A 141 -4.94 24.93 8.40
C LYS A 141 -4.96 24.23 7.04
N VAL A 142 -3.84 23.66 6.63
CA VAL A 142 -3.64 23.05 5.32
C VAL A 142 -3.77 21.54 5.47
N LYS A 143 -4.88 20.97 5.01
CA LYS A 143 -5.06 19.53 4.88
C LYS A 143 -4.56 19.09 3.50
N LEU A 144 -3.61 18.16 3.48
CA LEU A 144 -3.04 17.65 2.24
C LEU A 144 -4.02 16.74 1.50
N PRO A 145 -3.96 16.70 0.15
CA PRO A 145 -5.02 16.09 -0.66
C PRO A 145 -4.96 14.56 -0.73
N ARG A 146 -3.80 13.95 -0.44
CA ARG A 146 -3.59 12.51 -0.61
C ARG A 146 -3.41 11.82 0.73
N ARG A 147 -3.63 10.50 0.77
CA ARG A 147 -3.18 9.63 1.85
C ARG A 147 -1.68 9.36 1.64
N TYR A 148 -0.89 9.53 2.69
CA TYR A 148 0.57 9.29 2.68
C TYR A 148 0.90 8.08 3.54
N SER A 149 1.99 7.38 3.17
CA SER A 149 2.58 6.28 3.91
C SER A 149 4.02 6.67 4.23
N PHE A 150 4.31 6.96 5.50
CA PHE A 150 5.55 7.62 5.86
C PHE A 150 5.85 7.52 7.36
N ARG A 151 7.07 7.81 7.72
CA ARG A 151 7.51 8.13 9.08
C ARG A 151 8.17 9.50 9.14
N TYR A 152 8.92 9.86 8.10
CA TYR A 152 9.69 11.10 8.05
C TYR A 152 9.06 12.08 7.05
N MET A 153 9.20 13.36 7.37
CA MET A 153 8.74 14.46 6.52
C MET A 153 9.83 15.51 6.39
N GLU A 154 10.12 15.95 5.17
CA GLU A 154 10.85 17.17 4.86
C GLU A 154 9.87 18.30 4.59
N LEU A 155 10.10 19.48 5.15
CA LEU A 155 9.47 20.73 4.73
C LEU A 155 10.57 21.71 4.37
N ARG A 156 10.54 22.21 3.15
CA ARG A 156 11.46 23.24 2.66
C ARG A 156 10.68 24.46 2.17
N VAL A 157 10.98 25.61 2.74
CA VAL A 157 10.41 26.89 2.28
C VAL A 157 11.11 27.29 0.99
N ILE A 158 10.40 27.23 -0.12
CA ILE A 158 10.93 27.62 -1.42
C ILE A 158 10.98 29.15 -1.51
N ASP A 159 9.91 29.82 -1.10
CA ASP A 159 9.85 31.27 -1.11
C ASP A 159 8.88 31.85 -0.07
N THR A 160 9.30 32.96 0.49
CA THR A 160 8.48 33.91 1.24
C THR A 160 8.90 35.33 0.85
N SER A 161 8.04 36.33 1.10
CA SER A 161 8.50 37.71 0.94
C SER A 161 9.46 38.11 2.07
N ALA A 162 10.20 39.20 1.86
CA ALA A 162 11.09 39.76 2.89
C ALA A 162 10.34 40.34 4.10
N LYS A 163 8.99 40.45 4.02
CA LYS A 163 8.14 41.08 5.05
C LYS A 163 7.68 40.11 6.13
N PHE A 164 7.62 38.81 5.82
CA PHE A 164 7.15 37.80 6.77
C PHE A 164 7.94 36.48 6.66
N GLN A 165 7.85 35.67 7.71
CA GLN A 165 8.41 34.33 7.76
C GLN A 165 7.30 33.33 8.09
N LEU A 166 7.41 32.11 7.57
CA LEU A 166 6.50 31.03 7.88
C LEU A 166 6.75 30.53 9.32
N LYS A 167 5.67 30.31 10.04
CA LYS A 167 5.68 29.64 11.35
C LYS A 167 4.77 28.41 11.28
N ILE A 168 5.31 27.27 11.73
CA ILE A 168 4.56 26.03 11.90
C ILE A 168 4.07 26.01 13.34
N ASN A 169 2.76 25.81 13.56
CA ASN A 169 2.16 25.74 14.89
C ASN A 169 1.75 24.31 15.25
N GLY A 170 1.61 23.43 14.25
CA GLY A 170 1.27 22.03 14.47
C GLY A 170 1.39 21.22 13.18
N ILE A 171 1.76 19.96 13.36
CA ILE A 171 1.82 18.96 12.30
C ILE A 171 1.16 17.70 12.85
N SER A 172 0.09 17.23 12.20
CA SER A 172 -0.61 16.03 12.58
C SER A 172 -0.91 15.14 11.37
N CYS A 173 -1.15 13.87 11.61
CA CYS A 173 -1.63 12.91 10.64
C CYS A 173 -2.87 12.21 11.20
N ASP A 174 -3.95 12.26 10.44
CA ASP A 174 -5.16 11.45 10.68
C ASP A 174 -4.93 10.08 10.05
N THR A 175 -4.47 9.11 10.85
CA THR A 175 -4.17 7.75 10.37
C THR A 175 -5.46 6.97 10.17
N VAL A 176 -5.48 6.13 9.11
CA VAL A 176 -6.67 5.36 8.71
C VAL A 176 -6.37 3.88 8.54
N SER A 177 -7.30 3.03 8.96
CA SER A 177 -7.26 1.58 8.76
C SER A 177 -8.63 0.97 9.05
N ALA A 178 -8.94 -0.18 8.44
CA ALA A 178 -10.12 -0.98 8.76
C ALA A 178 -10.10 -1.59 10.18
N VAL A 179 -8.92 -1.61 10.85
CA VAL A 179 -8.73 -2.27 12.16
C VAL A 179 -7.91 -1.41 13.11
N ASP A 180 -7.95 -1.77 14.39
CA ASP A 180 -7.16 -1.13 15.44
C ASP A 180 -6.20 -2.11 16.10
N MET A 181 -4.96 -1.66 16.36
CA MET A 181 -3.97 -2.46 17.12
C MET A 181 -4.45 -2.85 18.51
N GLU A 182 -5.28 -2.02 19.13
CA GLU A 182 -5.83 -2.28 20.48
C GLU A 182 -6.82 -3.46 20.49
N SER A 183 -7.35 -3.87 19.33
CA SER A 183 -8.22 -5.05 19.20
C SER A 183 -7.48 -6.37 19.32
N VAL A 184 -6.15 -6.37 19.19
CA VAL A 184 -5.32 -7.57 19.21
C VAL A 184 -4.46 -7.62 20.46
N LYS A 185 -4.64 -8.67 21.28
CA LYS A 185 -3.77 -8.88 22.43
C LYS A 185 -2.36 -9.22 21.96
N PRO A 186 -1.32 -8.54 22.48
CA PRO A 186 0.05 -8.92 22.18
C PRO A 186 0.34 -10.34 22.70
N VAL A 187 1.08 -11.09 21.92
CA VAL A 187 1.61 -12.39 22.32
C VAL A 187 3.00 -12.19 22.91
N ASP A 188 3.29 -12.79 24.06
CA ASP A 188 4.63 -12.83 24.60
C ASP A 188 5.30 -14.16 24.21
N PHE A 189 6.28 -14.08 23.33
CA PHE A 189 7.07 -15.22 22.87
C PHE A 189 8.24 -15.57 23.79
N GLY A 190 8.43 -14.81 24.89
CA GLY A 190 9.58 -14.96 25.80
C GLY A 190 10.91 -14.47 25.19
N ASP A 191 10.90 -13.92 24.00
CA ASP A 191 12.05 -13.36 23.29
C ASP A 191 11.72 -11.92 22.81
N PRO A 192 12.45 -10.90 23.25
CA PRO A 192 12.20 -9.51 22.87
C PRO A 192 12.25 -9.26 21.36
N LEU A 193 13.10 -9.98 20.61
CA LEU A 193 13.19 -9.84 19.16
C LEU A 193 11.95 -10.40 18.47
N LEU A 194 11.46 -11.57 18.89
CA LEU A 194 10.24 -12.15 18.36
C LEU A 194 9.02 -11.29 18.68
N ASN A 195 8.96 -10.72 19.90
CA ASN A 195 7.89 -9.79 20.27
C ASN A 195 7.91 -8.54 19.40
N GLN A 196 9.09 -8.01 19.06
CA GLN A 196 9.23 -6.86 18.16
C GLN A 196 8.84 -7.22 16.73
N ILE A 197 9.25 -8.38 16.22
CA ILE A 197 8.88 -8.85 14.87
C ILE A 197 7.35 -8.97 14.77
N ASP A 198 6.70 -9.60 15.75
CA ASP A 198 5.24 -9.71 15.79
C ASP A 198 4.55 -8.33 15.79
N LEU A 199 5.02 -7.42 16.63
CA LEU A 199 4.48 -6.06 16.70
C LEU A 199 4.58 -5.35 15.34
N VAL A 200 5.75 -5.37 14.70
CA VAL A 200 5.98 -4.72 13.40
C VAL A 200 5.13 -5.38 12.32
N SER A 201 5.06 -6.73 12.30
CA SER A 201 4.25 -7.47 11.32
C SER A 201 2.77 -7.15 11.43
N ARG A 202 2.22 -7.08 12.65
CA ARG A 202 0.81 -6.69 12.87
C ARG A 202 0.55 -5.25 12.48
N LYS A 203 1.49 -4.33 12.73
CA LYS A 203 1.37 -2.95 12.29
C LYS A 203 1.36 -2.84 10.77
N THR A 204 2.27 -3.52 10.09
CA THR A 204 2.32 -3.57 8.62
C THR A 204 1.01 -4.10 8.06
N LEU A 205 0.50 -5.22 8.59
CA LEU A 205 -0.79 -5.76 8.17
C LEU A 205 -1.92 -4.76 8.37
N LYS A 206 -2.01 -4.13 9.57
CA LYS A 206 -3.02 -3.10 9.86
C LYS A 206 -3.02 -1.97 8.82
N GLU A 207 -1.84 -1.51 8.42
CA GLU A 207 -1.68 -0.39 7.49
C GLU A 207 -2.06 -0.75 6.06
N CYS A 208 -1.98 -2.04 5.69
CA CYS A 208 -2.49 -2.58 4.44
C CYS A 208 -4.00 -2.88 4.48
N MET A 209 -4.62 -2.95 5.67
CA MET A 209 -6.06 -3.18 5.83
C MET A 209 -6.83 -1.87 5.72
N GLN A 210 -7.25 -1.54 4.51
CA GLN A 210 -8.01 -0.34 4.16
C GLN A 210 -9.44 -0.75 3.74
N ASP A 211 -10.00 -0.17 2.69
CA ASP A 211 -11.28 -0.62 2.12
C ASP A 211 -11.22 -2.06 1.58
N VAL A 212 -10.01 -2.51 1.29
CA VAL A 212 -9.60 -3.87 0.94
C VAL A 212 -8.23 -4.15 1.56
N PHE A 213 -7.70 -5.35 1.37
CA PHE A 213 -6.28 -5.60 1.61
C PHE A 213 -5.47 -5.00 0.45
N GLU A 214 -4.71 -3.94 0.73
CA GLU A 214 -3.79 -3.32 -0.23
C GLU A 214 -2.44 -4.05 -0.21
N ASP A 215 -1.81 -4.20 -1.36
CA ASP A 215 -0.44 -4.74 -1.48
C ASP A 215 0.57 -3.87 -0.73
N GLY A 216 0.44 -2.54 -0.86
CA GLY A 216 1.26 -1.58 -0.14
C GLY A 216 0.65 -0.18 -0.10
N PRO A 217 0.56 0.44 1.10
CA PRO A 217 -0.13 1.72 1.26
C PRO A 217 0.63 2.92 0.68
N LYS A 218 1.92 2.77 0.36
CA LYS A 218 2.73 3.81 -0.28
C LYS A 218 2.58 3.81 -1.79
N ARG A 219 2.70 2.64 -2.40
CA ARG A 219 2.64 2.44 -3.85
C ARG A 219 1.73 1.26 -4.17
N ASP A 220 1.22 1.27 -5.34
CA ASP A 220 0.13 0.51 -5.93
C ASP A 220 -1.19 0.74 -5.23
N ARG A 221 -1.35 0.41 -3.95
CA ARG A 221 -2.61 0.53 -3.18
C ARG A 221 -3.72 -0.27 -3.82
N ARG A 222 -3.37 -1.39 -4.41
CA ARG A 222 -4.27 -2.27 -5.16
C ARG A 222 -4.51 -3.55 -4.39
N MET A 223 -5.62 -4.18 -4.71
CA MET A 223 -5.93 -5.50 -4.18
C MET A 223 -5.35 -6.57 -5.12
N TRP A 224 -4.14 -7.05 -4.81
CA TRP A 224 -3.51 -8.17 -5.50
C TRP A 224 -3.91 -9.50 -4.85
N LEU A 225 -4.23 -10.51 -5.68
CA LEU A 225 -4.75 -11.78 -5.18
C LEU A 225 -3.69 -12.60 -4.42
N GLY A 226 -2.43 -12.54 -4.84
CA GLY A 226 -1.32 -13.17 -4.12
C GLY A 226 -1.11 -12.58 -2.74
N ASP A 227 -1.13 -11.24 -2.63
CA ASP A 227 -1.02 -10.50 -1.37
C ASP A 227 -2.20 -10.78 -0.45
N LEU A 228 -3.43 -10.79 -1.01
CA LEU A 228 -4.65 -11.12 -0.28
C LEU A 228 -4.52 -12.45 0.47
N ARG A 229 -3.96 -13.48 -0.17
CA ARG A 229 -3.82 -14.79 0.47
C ARG A 229 -2.99 -14.72 1.75
N LEU A 230 -1.83 -14.07 1.70
CA LEU A 230 -0.93 -13.97 2.85
C LEU A 230 -1.50 -13.06 3.94
N GLN A 231 -2.06 -11.92 3.54
CA GLN A 231 -2.63 -10.93 4.46
C GLN A 231 -3.88 -11.47 5.15
N ALA A 232 -4.79 -12.13 4.42
CA ALA A 232 -5.99 -12.74 4.98
C ALA A 232 -5.64 -13.83 6.01
N ARG A 233 -4.68 -14.70 5.72
CA ARG A 233 -4.21 -15.71 6.68
C ARG A 233 -3.66 -15.08 7.95
N ALA A 234 -2.79 -14.07 7.84
CA ALA A 234 -2.28 -13.34 9.00
C ALA A 234 -3.40 -12.65 9.78
N ASN A 235 -4.40 -12.08 9.09
CA ASN A 235 -5.58 -11.47 9.70
C ASN A 235 -6.41 -12.46 10.52
N TYR A 236 -6.57 -13.70 10.09
CA TYR A 236 -7.37 -14.71 10.81
C TYR A 236 -6.78 -15.02 12.19
N TYR A 237 -5.46 -14.92 12.35
CA TYR A 237 -4.79 -15.12 13.63
C TYR A 237 -4.60 -13.85 14.46
N THR A 238 -4.82 -12.68 13.86
CA THR A 238 -4.58 -11.38 14.49
C THR A 238 -5.87 -10.59 14.67
N PHE A 239 -6.24 -9.78 13.70
CA PHE A 239 -7.38 -8.84 13.78
C PHE A 239 -8.74 -9.52 13.65
N LYS A 240 -8.81 -10.67 12.99
CA LYS A 240 -10.03 -11.47 12.76
C LYS A 240 -11.13 -10.66 12.05
N ASN A 241 -10.73 -9.73 11.18
CA ASN A 241 -11.65 -9.01 10.33
C ASN A 241 -12.02 -9.90 9.13
N TYR A 242 -12.95 -10.81 9.35
CA TYR A 242 -13.41 -11.78 8.35
C TYR A 242 -14.19 -11.11 7.22
N ASP A 243 -14.93 -10.04 7.52
CA ASP A 243 -15.73 -9.30 6.56
C ASP A 243 -14.87 -8.65 5.49
N LEU A 244 -13.69 -8.13 5.85
CA LEU A 244 -12.74 -7.56 4.88
C LEU A 244 -12.23 -8.63 3.91
N ALA A 245 -11.90 -9.83 4.41
CA ALA A 245 -11.46 -10.94 3.56
C ALA A 245 -12.60 -11.41 2.64
N LYS A 246 -13.81 -11.55 3.19
CA LYS A 246 -15.02 -11.87 2.44
C LYS A 246 -15.31 -10.85 1.34
N ARG A 247 -15.24 -9.55 1.66
CA ARG A 247 -15.36 -8.46 0.68
C ARG A 247 -14.39 -8.64 -0.47
N CYS A 248 -13.11 -8.83 -0.19
CA CYS A 248 -12.09 -8.98 -1.23
C CYS A 248 -12.38 -10.18 -2.16
N MET A 249 -12.78 -11.32 -1.62
CA MET A 249 -13.15 -12.49 -2.42
C MET A 249 -14.36 -12.21 -3.32
N TYR A 250 -15.39 -11.54 -2.80
CA TYR A 250 -16.56 -11.20 -3.60
C TYR A 250 -16.26 -10.16 -4.69
N ILE A 251 -15.33 -9.22 -4.47
CA ILE A 251 -14.90 -8.29 -5.52
C ILE A 251 -14.21 -9.07 -6.64
N PHE A 252 -13.24 -9.94 -6.34
CA PHE A 252 -12.58 -10.76 -7.36
C PHE A 252 -13.58 -11.61 -8.14
N ALA A 253 -14.45 -12.34 -7.45
CA ALA A 253 -15.46 -13.20 -8.10
C ALA A 253 -16.54 -12.42 -8.85
N GLY A 254 -16.75 -11.15 -8.48
CA GLY A 254 -17.70 -10.25 -9.16
C GLY A 254 -17.17 -9.59 -10.42
N LEU A 255 -15.88 -9.75 -10.72
CA LEU A 255 -15.16 -9.06 -11.80
C LEU A 255 -14.34 -10.04 -12.65
N LEU A 256 -14.99 -11.07 -13.16
CA LEU A 256 -14.34 -12.01 -14.07
C LEU A 256 -14.14 -11.38 -15.45
N PHE A 257 -13.15 -11.84 -16.19
CA PHE A 257 -12.94 -11.40 -17.56
C PHE A 257 -12.79 -12.57 -18.55
N ASN A 258 -13.03 -12.29 -19.81
CA ASN A 258 -13.02 -13.24 -20.92
C ASN A 258 -13.75 -14.56 -20.55
N GLU A 259 -13.10 -15.71 -20.61
CA GLU A 259 -13.68 -17.03 -20.34
C GLU A 259 -13.85 -17.32 -18.82
N GLY A 260 -14.04 -16.31 -17.99
CA GLY A 260 -14.24 -16.48 -16.54
C GLY A 260 -12.94 -16.46 -15.74
N LYS A 261 -11.88 -15.86 -16.27
CA LYS A 261 -10.59 -15.70 -15.59
C LYS A 261 -10.67 -14.66 -14.49
N LEU A 262 -9.90 -14.87 -13.41
CA LEU A 262 -9.67 -13.87 -12.37
C LEU A 262 -8.45 -13.00 -12.73
N SER A 263 -8.62 -11.70 -12.63
CA SER A 263 -7.50 -10.76 -12.74
C SER A 263 -6.51 -10.94 -11.57
N ALA A 264 -5.25 -10.68 -11.83
CA ALA A 264 -4.23 -10.71 -10.78
C ALA A 264 -4.43 -9.62 -9.73
N CYS A 265 -4.97 -8.47 -10.14
CA CYS A 265 -5.33 -7.39 -9.22
C CYS A 265 -6.63 -6.68 -9.64
N VAL A 266 -7.23 -5.97 -8.69
CA VAL A 266 -8.46 -5.21 -8.88
C VAL A 266 -8.29 -3.80 -8.34
N PHE A 267 -8.81 -2.83 -9.07
CA PHE A 267 -8.99 -1.46 -8.62
C PHE A 267 -10.35 -1.32 -7.92
N THR A 268 -10.39 -0.56 -6.85
CA THR A 268 -11.64 -0.30 -6.11
C THR A 268 -12.09 1.15 -6.24
N GLU A 269 -11.26 2.01 -6.83
CA GLU A 269 -11.53 3.44 -7.04
C GLU A 269 -11.15 3.87 -8.47
N PRO A 270 -11.93 4.75 -9.13
CA PRO A 270 -13.20 5.34 -8.66
C PRO A 270 -14.37 4.35 -8.71
N GLU A 271 -14.25 3.27 -9.44
CA GLU A 271 -15.19 2.15 -9.55
C GLU A 271 -14.44 0.83 -9.45
N MET A 272 -15.15 -0.24 -9.08
CA MET A 272 -14.55 -1.58 -9.03
C MET A 272 -14.33 -2.11 -10.45
N GLU A 273 -13.06 -2.31 -10.81
CA GLU A 273 -12.65 -2.80 -12.13
C GLU A 273 -11.48 -3.79 -12.01
N PRO A 274 -11.46 -4.87 -12.82
CA PRO A 274 -10.30 -5.75 -12.88
C PRO A 274 -9.19 -5.11 -13.70
N ASP A 275 -7.94 -5.39 -13.32
CA ASP A 275 -6.78 -5.11 -14.16
C ASP A 275 -6.68 -6.09 -15.33
N ASP A 276 -6.03 -5.72 -16.42
CA ASP A 276 -5.80 -6.58 -17.58
C ASP A 276 -4.64 -7.58 -17.38
N THR A 277 -4.07 -7.64 -16.18
CA THR A 277 -3.01 -8.59 -15.83
C THR A 277 -3.60 -9.93 -15.40
N TYR A 278 -3.22 -11.00 -16.10
CA TYR A 278 -3.53 -12.38 -15.74
C TYR A 278 -2.29 -13.14 -15.29
N LEU A 279 -2.32 -13.64 -14.06
CA LEU A 279 -1.29 -14.51 -13.49
C LEU A 279 -1.93 -15.83 -13.08
N LEU A 280 -1.50 -16.93 -13.69
CA LEU A 280 -2.12 -18.25 -13.49
C LEU A 280 -2.06 -18.71 -12.03
N ASP A 281 -0.91 -18.54 -11.39
CA ASP A 281 -0.67 -18.87 -9.98
C ASP A 281 -1.56 -18.04 -9.05
N TYR A 282 -1.72 -16.72 -9.31
CA TYR A 282 -2.63 -15.88 -8.56
C TYR A 282 -4.09 -16.32 -8.71
N ALA A 283 -4.53 -16.63 -9.92
CA ALA A 283 -5.89 -17.15 -10.15
C ALA A 283 -6.14 -18.45 -9.37
N LEU A 284 -5.15 -19.36 -9.32
CA LEU A 284 -5.21 -20.59 -8.52
C LEU A 284 -5.24 -20.32 -7.02
N PHE A 285 -4.58 -19.26 -6.53
CA PHE A 285 -4.62 -18.88 -5.11
C PHE A 285 -6.03 -18.55 -4.64
N PHE A 286 -6.96 -18.16 -5.52
CA PHE A 286 -8.34 -17.93 -5.12
C PHE A 286 -8.97 -19.14 -4.43
N SER A 287 -8.69 -20.34 -4.94
CA SER A 287 -9.15 -21.58 -4.32
C SER A 287 -8.59 -21.77 -2.91
N SER A 288 -7.31 -21.43 -2.71
CA SER A 288 -6.68 -21.49 -1.40
C SER A 288 -7.20 -20.41 -0.45
N VAL A 289 -7.44 -19.19 -0.95
CA VAL A 289 -8.04 -18.08 -0.16
C VAL A 289 -9.43 -18.47 0.35
N LEU A 290 -10.24 -19.06 -0.53
CA LEU A 290 -11.60 -19.51 -0.18
C LEU A 290 -11.57 -20.64 0.86
N LEU A 291 -10.66 -21.61 0.72
CA LEU A 291 -10.46 -22.68 1.70
C LEU A 291 -9.98 -22.13 3.04
N ASP A 292 -8.92 -21.32 3.04
CA ASP A 292 -8.38 -20.69 4.27
C ASP A 292 -9.46 -19.87 5.01
N TYR A 293 -10.33 -19.17 4.25
CA TYR A 293 -11.46 -18.43 4.81
C TYR A 293 -12.49 -19.35 5.44
N TYR A 294 -12.90 -20.41 4.73
CA TYR A 294 -13.87 -21.38 5.24
C TYR A 294 -13.34 -22.07 6.53
N GLU A 295 -12.09 -22.50 6.55
CA GLU A 295 -11.46 -23.08 7.74
C GLU A 295 -11.42 -22.12 8.93
N ALA A 296 -11.29 -20.81 8.67
CA ALA A 296 -11.26 -19.80 9.73
C ALA A 296 -12.65 -19.40 10.25
N THR A 297 -13.73 -19.61 9.46
CA THR A 297 -15.05 -19.02 9.73
C THR A 297 -16.21 -20.02 9.81
N ASP A 298 -16.06 -21.22 9.23
CA ASP A 298 -17.15 -22.18 8.96
C ASP A 298 -18.29 -21.59 8.09
N ASP A 299 -18.03 -20.50 7.31
CA ASP A 299 -19.02 -19.84 6.45
C ASP A 299 -19.29 -20.65 5.18
N LEU A 300 -20.17 -21.64 5.33
CA LEU A 300 -20.58 -22.55 4.23
C LEU A 300 -21.35 -21.83 3.11
N GLU A 301 -22.02 -20.72 3.42
CA GLU A 301 -22.76 -19.95 2.42
C GLU A 301 -21.78 -19.29 1.44
N THR A 302 -20.77 -18.59 1.94
CA THR A 302 -19.70 -18.01 1.11
C THR A 302 -18.95 -19.07 0.32
N LEU A 303 -18.63 -20.21 0.96
CA LEU A 303 -17.98 -21.32 0.25
C LEU A 303 -18.82 -21.79 -0.94
N ARG A 304 -20.13 -21.99 -0.77
CA ARG A 304 -21.03 -22.42 -1.86
C ARG A 304 -21.16 -21.38 -2.96
N ASP A 305 -21.26 -20.11 -2.60
CA ASP A 305 -21.38 -19.00 -3.54
C ASP A 305 -20.17 -18.87 -4.47
N LEU A 306 -18.98 -19.05 -3.93
CA LEU A 306 -17.72 -18.80 -4.63
C LEU A 306 -17.06 -20.09 -5.17
N TYR A 307 -17.60 -21.25 -4.84
CA TYR A 307 -17.03 -22.56 -5.20
C TYR A 307 -16.83 -22.72 -6.71
N ASP A 308 -17.85 -22.40 -7.50
CA ASP A 308 -17.75 -22.57 -8.95
C ASP A 308 -16.69 -21.65 -9.56
N VAL A 309 -16.56 -20.42 -9.08
CA VAL A 309 -15.49 -19.49 -9.49
C VAL A 309 -14.13 -20.08 -9.19
N ALA A 310 -13.94 -20.64 -7.99
CA ALA A 310 -12.66 -21.25 -7.57
C ALA A 310 -12.32 -22.48 -8.44
N ILE A 311 -13.29 -23.37 -8.68
CA ILE A 311 -13.09 -24.57 -9.49
C ILE A 311 -12.83 -24.23 -10.95
N ASP A 312 -13.46 -23.18 -11.48
CA ASP A 312 -13.25 -22.76 -12.86
C ASP A 312 -11.81 -22.24 -13.07
N GLN A 313 -11.17 -21.60 -12.09
CA GLN A 313 -9.76 -21.26 -12.21
C GLN A 313 -8.87 -22.50 -12.33
N ILE A 314 -9.18 -23.56 -11.58
CA ILE A 314 -8.45 -24.84 -11.71
C ILE A 314 -8.70 -25.46 -13.09
N ARG A 315 -9.94 -25.44 -13.59
CA ARG A 315 -10.27 -25.96 -14.94
C ARG A 315 -9.54 -25.18 -16.02
N ILE A 316 -9.51 -23.85 -15.92
CA ILE A 316 -8.75 -22.98 -16.84
C ILE A 316 -7.25 -23.33 -16.81
N ALA A 317 -6.68 -23.47 -15.61
CA ALA A 317 -5.27 -23.85 -15.47
C ALA A 317 -4.97 -25.23 -16.09
N MET A 318 -5.89 -26.20 -15.93
CA MET A 318 -5.73 -27.53 -16.54
C MET A 318 -5.69 -27.50 -18.06
N THR A 319 -6.31 -26.51 -18.72
CA THR A 319 -6.23 -26.35 -20.18
C THR A 319 -4.85 -25.93 -20.67
N GLN A 320 -4.02 -25.44 -19.76
CA GLN A 320 -2.63 -25.00 -20.06
C GLN A 320 -1.60 -26.12 -19.86
N LEU A 321 -2.03 -27.32 -19.47
CA LEU A 321 -1.16 -28.47 -19.29
C LEU A 321 -0.90 -29.19 -20.59
N ASN A 322 0.37 -29.53 -20.83
CA ASN A 322 0.76 -30.41 -21.94
C ASN A 322 0.50 -31.90 -21.61
N GLU A 323 0.86 -32.78 -22.54
CA GLU A 323 0.72 -34.24 -22.38
C GLU A 323 1.50 -34.81 -21.18
N LYS A 324 2.47 -34.07 -20.62
CA LYS A 324 3.25 -34.44 -19.44
C LYS A 324 2.70 -33.83 -18.14
N ASN A 325 1.53 -33.20 -18.18
CA ASN A 325 0.93 -32.44 -17.09
C ASN A 325 1.82 -31.29 -16.55
N VAL A 326 2.53 -30.62 -17.45
CA VAL A 326 3.35 -29.45 -17.15
C VAL A 326 2.75 -28.26 -17.88
N VAL A 327 2.69 -27.10 -17.22
CA VAL A 327 2.31 -25.84 -17.87
C VAL A 327 3.40 -25.47 -18.89
N GLU A 328 3.01 -25.27 -20.14
CA GLU A 328 3.95 -24.83 -21.19
C GLU A 328 3.98 -23.31 -21.28
N ASP A 329 5.14 -22.80 -21.67
CA ASP A 329 5.30 -21.42 -22.06
C ASP A 329 4.52 -21.15 -23.37
N LEU A 330 3.47 -20.37 -23.26
CA LEU A 330 2.63 -20.00 -24.42
C LEU A 330 3.12 -18.69 -25.10
N GLY A 331 4.32 -18.24 -24.78
CA GLY A 331 4.92 -17.02 -25.33
C GLY A 331 4.13 -15.77 -24.91
N ASP A 332 3.88 -14.88 -25.89
CA ASP A 332 3.20 -13.60 -25.62
C ASP A 332 1.73 -13.73 -25.17
N ALA A 333 1.15 -14.91 -25.29
CA ALA A 333 -0.25 -15.15 -24.89
C ALA A 333 -0.44 -15.32 -23.39
N PHE A 334 0.66 -15.46 -22.63
CA PHE A 334 0.59 -15.81 -21.22
C PHE A 334 1.84 -15.33 -20.47
N TRP A 335 1.67 -14.51 -19.44
CA TRP A 335 2.78 -14.08 -18.61
C TRP A 335 3.11 -15.14 -17.54
N CYS A 336 4.27 -15.75 -17.68
CA CYS A 336 4.79 -16.68 -16.69
C CYS A 336 5.50 -15.91 -15.58
N PHE A 337 4.73 -15.55 -14.56
CA PHE A 337 5.23 -14.82 -13.42
C PHE A 337 5.75 -15.78 -12.35
N LEU A 338 6.99 -15.57 -11.91
CA LEU A 338 7.56 -16.25 -10.73
C LEU A 338 7.80 -15.27 -9.60
N ASP A 339 8.35 -14.10 -9.89
CA ASP A 339 8.58 -12.98 -8.97
C ASP A 339 9.03 -11.74 -9.74
N TRP A 340 9.07 -10.59 -9.05
CA TRP A 340 9.49 -9.28 -9.57
C TRP A 340 11.02 -9.14 -9.64
N GLY A 341 11.68 -9.93 -10.44
CA GLY A 341 13.12 -9.84 -10.66
C GLY A 341 13.46 -10.10 -12.12
N ASP A 342 14.39 -9.31 -12.70
CA ASP A 342 14.78 -9.47 -14.11
C ASP A 342 15.22 -10.89 -14.47
N GLY A 343 15.79 -11.63 -13.50
CA GLY A 343 16.16 -13.04 -13.66
C GLY A 343 15.07 -14.05 -13.39
N LEU A 344 13.90 -13.60 -12.87
CA LEU A 344 12.77 -14.45 -12.49
C LEU A 344 11.56 -14.25 -13.40
N ASN A 345 11.61 -13.28 -14.29
CA ASN A 345 10.66 -13.11 -15.38
C ASN A 345 11.04 -14.06 -16.52
N LEU A 346 11.03 -15.35 -16.21
CA LEU A 346 11.50 -16.41 -17.10
C LEU A 346 10.35 -17.06 -17.82
N SER A 347 10.54 -17.33 -19.09
CA SER A 347 9.75 -18.33 -19.79
C SER A 347 9.95 -19.70 -19.10
N LEU A 348 8.88 -20.49 -18.99
CA LEU A 348 8.89 -21.83 -18.34
C LEU A 348 9.97 -22.77 -18.87
N ILE A 349 10.53 -22.53 -20.04
CA ILE A 349 11.64 -23.32 -20.61
C ILE A 349 12.93 -23.24 -19.76
N HIS A 350 13.03 -22.28 -18.84
CA HIS A 350 14.17 -22.13 -17.93
C HIS A 350 13.93 -22.77 -16.56
N ILE A 351 12.73 -23.32 -16.30
CA ILE A 351 12.41 -24.05 -15.07
C ILE A 351 12.72 -25.52 -15.33
N SER A 352 13.86 -25.97 -14.82
CA SER A 352 14.32 -27.37 -15.00
C SER A 352 13.60 -28.38 -14.10
N GLU A 353 12.68 -27.96 -13.23
CA GLU A 353 11.85 -28.85 -12.41
C GLU A 353 10.37 -28.51 -12.52
N PRO A 354 9.49 -29.51 -12.69
CA PRO A 354 8.07 -29.28 -12.71
C PRO A 354 7.60 -28.75 -11.35
N THR A 355 6.88 -27.65 -11.35
CA THR A 355 6.14 -27.22 -10.17
C THR A 355 5.09 -28.29 -9.92
N ARG A 356 5.34 -29.20 -8.96
CA ARG A 356 4.39 -30.24 -8.60
C ARG A 356 3.14 -29.56 -8.06
N LEU A 357 2.01 -29.82 -8.69
CA LEU A 357 0.65 -29.59 -8.17
C LEU A 357 0.33 -30.48 -6.95
N ASP A 358 1.32 -30.83 -6.15
CA ASP A 358 1.19 -31.69 -4.95
C ASP A 358 0.49 -30.95 -3.77
N VAL A 359 -0.07 -29.76 -4.00
CA VAL A 359 -0.74 -28.95 -2.95
C VAL A 359 -2.27 -29.14 -2.98
N ILE A 360 -2.80 -29.95 -3.91
CA ILE A 360 -4.25 -30.16 -4.03
C ILE A 360 -4.57 -31.67 -3.96
N SER A 361 -4.12 -32.34 -2.92
CA SER A 361 -4.61 -33.67 -2.58
C SER A 361 -4.98 -33.74 -1.08
#